data_7cc00ab01e3e9df0cabed3edd07328dc
#
_entry.id   7cc00ab01e3e9df0cabed3edd07328dc
#
_cell.length_a   1.000
_cell.length_b   1.000
_cell.length_c   1.000
_cell.angle_alpha   90.00
_cell.angle_beta   90.00
_cell.angle_gamma   90.00
#
_symmetry.space_group_name_H-M   'P 1'
#
loop_
_entity.id
_entity.type
_entity.pdbx_description
1 polymer ?
#
loop_
_entity_poly.entity_id
_entity_poly.type
_entity_poly.pdbx_seq_one_letter_code
_entity_poly.pdbx_strand_id
1 'polypeptide(L)'
;MADMSSSTTTIEAPADEVRAVLFDIQSYPSWSSAIKSVEVHEKDDQGRPTKLTIKVEAGVLKDRATLSYDWSKAPEEVPFSLDEADMMTEMDGRYLIKDNGDDTTTVTYSLGTSLAMPVPDMMRRKVEMSTIEQTIAQLKQKLEG
;
A
#
# COMPACT_ATOMS: atom_id res chain seq x y z
N MET A 1 -17.29 8.90 1.67
CA MET A 1 -16.12 8.23 1.10
C MET A 1 -15.01 9.25 0.87
N ALA A 2 -13.85 9.02 1.45
CA ALA A 2 -12.73 9.94 1.26
C ALA A 2 -12.18 9.81 -0.17
N ASP A 3 -11.84 10.94 -0.79
CA ASP A 3 -11.16 10.93 -2.07
C ASP A 3 -9.77 10.33 -1.89
N MET A 4 -9.35 9.52 -2.84
CA MET A 4 -8.02 8.93 -2.80
C MET A 4 -6.99 9.87 -3.39
N SER A 5 -5.85 9.98 -2.69
CA SER A 5 -4.64 10.55 -3.26
C SER A 5 -3.93 9.45 -4.05
N SER A 6 -3.24 9.80 -5.11
CA SER A 6 -2.52 8.79 -5.90
C SER A 6 -1.27 9.37 -6.55
N SER A 7 -0.32 8.48 -6.84
CA SER A 7 0.87 8.82 -7.59
C SER A 7 1.30 7.62 -8.41
N THR A 8 1.97 7.87 -9.53
CA THR A 8 2.38 6.85 -10.48
C THR A 8 3.88 6.97 -10.75
N THR A 9 4.54 5.83 -10.86
CA THR A 9 5.96 5.78 -11.22
C THR A 9 6.18 4.65 -12.22
N THR A 10 7.22 4.77 -13.04
CA THR A 10 7.69 3.70 -13.90
C THR A 10 8.94 3.09 -13.27
N ILE A 11 8.93 1.77 -13.11
CA ILE A 11 10.03 1.02 -12.50
C ILE A 11 10.75 0.24 -13.60
N GLU A 12 12.07 0.33 -13.64
CA GLU A 12 12.89 -0.39 -14.60
C GLU A 12 13.11 -1.83 -14.15
N ALA A 13 12.01 -2.59 -14.09
CA ALA A 13 12.01 -4.01 -13.76
C ALA A 13 10.79 -4.66 -14.41
N PRO A 14 10.88 -5.95 -14.77
CA PRO A 14 9.74 -6.68 -15.34
C PRO A 14 8.57 -6.77 -14.36
N ALA A 15 7.36 -6.85 -14.90
CA ALA A 15 6.15 -6.87 -14.08
C ALA A 15 6.10 -8.02 -13.08
N ASP A 16 6.64 -9.19 -13.42
CA ASP A 16 6.66 -10.33 -12.50
C ASP A 16 7.56 -10.07 -11.29
N GLU A 17 8.67 -9.35 -11.45
CA GLU A 17 9.52 -8.98 -10.33
C GLU A 17 8.83 -7.93 -9.43
N VAL A 18 8.15 -6.96 -10.03
CA VAL A 18 7.40 -5.94 -9.29
C VAL A 18 6.27 -6.59 -8.50
N ARG A 19 5.53 -7.50 -9.12
CA ARG A 19 4.44 -8.22 -8.46
C ARG A 19 4.95 -9.08 -7.31
N ALA A 20 6.09 -9.73 -7.48
CA ALA A 20 6.68 -10.55 -6.42
C ALA A 20 6.96 -9.74 -5.15
N VAL A 21 7.41 -8.50 -5.30
CA VAL A 21 7.64 -7.61 -4.15
C VAL A 21 6.33 -7.10 -3.56
N LEU A 22 5.40 -6.64 -4.40
CA LEU A 22 4.13 -6.08 -3.92
C LEU A 22 3.18 -7.11 -3.32
N PHE A 23 3.23 -8.35 -3.78
CA PHE A 23 2.37 -9.41 -3.27
C PHE A 23 2.93 -10.02 -1.98
N ASP A 24 4.22 -9.86 -1.70
CA ASP A 24 4.85 -10.34 -0.48
C ASP A 24 4.73 -9.29 0.63
N ILE A 25 3.52 -9.16 1.16
CA ILE A 25 3.19 -8.10 2.12
C ILE A 25 3.97 -8.26 3.42
N GLN A 26 4.28 -9.49 3.82
CA GLN A 26 5.05 -9.74 5.04
C GLN A 26 6.46 -9.15 4.98
N SER A 27 6.99 -8.91 3.78
CA SER A 27 8.31 -8.33 3.58
C SER A 27 8.30 -6.80 3.49
N TYR A 28 7.13 -6.17 3.53
CA TYR A 28 7.02 -4.70 3.42
C TYR A 28 7.90 -3.95 4.43
N PRO A 29 8.03 -4.39 5.70
CA PRO A 29 8.90 -3.65 6.63
C PRO A 29 10.38 -3.60 6.19
N SER A 30 10.80 -4.50 5.31
CA SER A 30 12.19 -4.53 4.84
C SER A 30 12.51 -3.43 3.83
N TRP A 31 11.49 -2.85 3.17
CA TRP A 31 11.73 -1.82 2.17
C TRP A 31 10.83 -0.58 2.34
N SER A 32 9.71 -0.69 3.06
CA SER A 32 8.79 0.44 3.29
C SER A 32 8.96 0.96 4.71
N SER A 33 9.41 2.21 4.84
CA SER A 33 9.62 2.81 6.16
C SER A 33 8.30 3.14 6.88
N ALA A 34 7.20 3.26 6.15
CA ALA A 34 5.89 3.54 6.74
C ALA A 34 5.29 2.34 7.45
N ILE A 35 5.68 1.13 7.08
CA ILE A 35 5.15 -0.10 7.66
C ILE A 35 6.21 -0.74 8.53
N LYS A 36 5.97 -0.77 9.84
CA LYS A 36 6.93 -1.28 10.82
C LYS A 36 6.82 -2.77 11.08
N SER A 37 5.60 -3.32 10.96
CA SER A 37 5.39 -4.75 11.14
C SER A 37 4.14 -5.20 10.39
N VAL A 38 4.11 -6.48 10.04
CA VAL A 38 2.96 -7.13 9.40
C VAL A 38 2.69 -8.45 10.10
N GLU A 39 1.44 -8.65 10.52
CA GLU A 39 0.99 -9.92 11.11
C GLU A 39 -0.17 -10.45 10.26
N VAL A 40 0.01 -11.59 9.63
CA VAL A 40 -1.01 -12.19 8.76
C VAL A 40 -1.94 -13.07 9.59
N HIS A 41 -3.25 -12.84 9.47
CA HIS A 41 -4.27 -13.59 10.19
C HIS A 41 -4.94 -14.65 9.32
N GLU A 42 -5.18 -14.33 8.04
CA GLU A 42 -5.86 -15.24 7.12
C GLU A 42 -5.20 -15.18 5.75
N LYS A 43 -5.20 -16.31 5.06
CA LYS A 43 -4.65 -16.45 3.71
C LYS A 43 -5.66 -17.16 2.82
N ASP A 44 -5.57 -16.92 1.51
CA ASP A 44 -6.37 -17.64 0.53
C ASP A 44 -5.72 -18.98 0.16
N ASP A 45 -6.35 -19.72 -0.77
CA ASP A 45 -5.87 -21.03 -1.19
C ASP A 45 -4.49 -21.00 -1.86
N GLN A 46 -4.08 -19.83 -2.34
CA GLN A 46 -2.78 -19.64 -2.97
C GLN A 46 -1.73 -19.10 -2.01
N GLY A 47 -2.07 -18.99 -0.73
CA GLY A 47 -1.15 -18.51 0.30
C GLY A 47 -1.02 -17.00 0.36
N ARG A 48 -1.88 -16.26 -0.34
CA ARG A 48 -1.84 -14.79 -0.33
C ARG A 48 -2.60 -14.26 0.90
N PRO A 49 -2.03 -13.26 1.60
CA PRO A 49 -2.71 -12.71 2.78
C PRO A 49 -4.04 -12.04 2.40
N THR A 50 -5.13 -12.45 3.05
CA THR A 50 -6.44 -11.83 2.87
C THR A 50 -6.81 -10.94 4.03
N LYS A 51 -6.25 -11.21 5.23
CA LYS A 51 -6.46 -10.37 6.40
C LYS A 51 -5.17 -10.28 7.19
N LEU A 52 -4.78 -9.06 7.53
CA LEU A 52 -3.53 -8.83 8.27
C LEU A 52 -3.61 -7.55 9.10
N THR A 53 -2.71 -7.45 10.07
CA THR A 53 -2.55 -6.24 10.88
C THR A 53 -1.19 -5.65 10.62
N ILE A 54 -1.16 -4.34 10.37
CA ILE A 54 0.08 -3.60 10.17
C ILE A 54 0.25 -2.55 11.27
N LYS A 55 1.50 -2.22 11.58
CA LYS A 55 1.85 -1.03 12.35
C LYS A 55 2.36 0.01 11.38
N VAL A 56 1.71 1.17 11.37
CA VAL A 56 2.00 2.26 10.44
C VAL A 56 2.67 3.41 11.19
N GLU A 57 3.75 3.94 10.62
CA GLU A 57 4.34 5.20 11.09
C GLU A 57 4.59 6.06 9.86
N ALA A 58 3.79 7.12 9.71
CA ALA A 58 3.88 8.03 8.57
C ALA A 58 3.81 9.46 9.12
N GLY A 59 4.98 10.08 9.29
CA GLY A 59 5.08 11.40 9.90
C GLY A 59 4.60 11.37 11.35
N VAL A 60 3.56 12.15 11.64
CA VAL A 60 2.97 12.18 13.00
C VAL A 60 1.96 11.07 13.22
N LEU A 61 1.54 10.38 12.16
CA LEU A 61 0.58 9.30 12.25
C LEU A 61 1.27 8.01 12.70
N LYS A 62 0.82 7.46 13.81
CA LYS A 62 1.22 6.15 14.30
C LYS A 62 -0.05 5.39 14.60
N ASP A 63 -0.24 4.25 13.95
CA ASP A 63 -1.47 3.49 14.10
C ASP A 63 -1.22 2.01 13.92
N ARG A 64 -2.17 1.24 14.41
CA ARG A 64 -2.24 -0.19 14.20
C ARG A 64 -3.54 -0.46 13.46
N ALA A 65 -3.44 -1.04 12.28
CA ALA A 65 -4.57 -1.20 11.38
C ALA A 65 -4.72 -2.65 10.91
N THR A 66 -5.93 -3.17 10.98
CA THR A 66 -6.27 -4.47 10.41
C THR A 66 -6.91 -4.24 9.05
N LEU A 67 -6.35 -4.88 8.03
CA LEU A 67 -6.72 -4.67 6.64
C LEU A 67 -7.22 -5.96 6.00
N SER A 68 -8.15 -5.82 5.07
CA SER A 68 -8.60 -6.89 4.18
C SER A 68 -8.09 -6.62 2.77
N TYR A 69 -7.51 -7.64 2.14
CA TYR A 69 -6.98 -7.57 0.77
C TYR A 69 -7.87 -8.37 -0.17
N ASP A 70 -8.14 -7.81 -1.34
CA ASP A 70 -8.92 -8.44 -2.39
C ASP A 70 -7.99 -8.84 -3.54
N TRP A 71 -7.82 -10.14 -3.75
CA TRP A 71 -6.94 -10.67 -4.79
C TRP A 71 -7.69 -11.02 -6.08
N SER A 72 -9.00 -10.77 -6.12
CA SER A 72 -9.81 -11.13 -7.28
C SER A 72 -9.44 -10.38 -8.57
N LYS A 73 -8.77 -9.22 -8.42
CA LYS A 73 -8.34 -8.40 -9.55
C LYS A 73 -6.85 -8.55 -9.86
N ALA A 74 -6.15 -9.42 -9.12
CA ALA A 74 -4.74 -9.69 -9.39
C ALA A 74 -4.60 -10.35 -10.76
N PRO A 75 -3.48 -10.17 -11.45
CA PRO A 75 -2.27 -9.45 -11.00
C PRO A 75 -2.25 -7.95 -11.30
N GLU A 76 -3.24 -7.39 -11.96
CA GLU A 76 -3.23 -5.98 -12.39
C GLU A 76 -3.57 -5.01 -11.27
N GLU A 77 -4.39 -5.43 -10.31
CA GLU A 77 -4.84 -4.55 -9.24
C GLU A 77 -4.89 -5.31 -7.92
N VAL A 78 -4.40 -4.67 -6.86
CA VAL A 78 -4.46 -5.22 -5.51
C VAL A 78 -5.09 -4.18 -4.59
N PRO A 79 -6.41 -4.21 -4.43
CA PRO A 79 -7.10 -3.30 -3.50
C PRO A 79 -7.09 -3.84 -2.08
N PHE A 80 -7.12 -2.92 -1.13
CA PHE A 80 -7.24 -3.25 0.29
C PHE A 80 -8.09 -2.20 0.99
N SER A 81 -8.70 -2.61 2.11
CA SER A 81 -9.56 -1.73 2.90
C SER A 81 -9.37 -1.99 4.39
N LEU A 82 -9.72 -0.97 5.19
CA LEU A 82 -9.59 -1.04 6.64
C LEU A 82 -10.75 -1.79 7.26
N ASP A 83 -10.44 -2.76 8.13
CA ASP A 83 -11.43 -3.41 8.98
C ASP A 83 -11.54 -2.68 10.31
N GLU A 84 -10.39 -2.39 10.95
CA GLU A 84 -10.36 -1.62 12.20
C GLU A 84 -8.97 -1.03 12.41
N ALA A 85 -8.91 0.04 13.20
CA ALA A 85 -7.68 0.69 13.59
C ALA A 85 -7.89 1.46 14.89
N ASP A 86 -6.80 1.86 15.54
CA ASP A 86 -6.87 2.62 16.77
C ASP A 86 -7.25 4.09 16.52
N MET A 87 -6.74 4.68 15.45
CA MET A 87 -6.95 6.10 15.13
C MET A 87 -7.69 6.34 13.82
N MET A 88 -7.42 5.54 12.79
CA MET A 88 -8.09 5.68 11.51
C MET A 88 -9.49 5.11 11.56
N THR A 89 -10.44 5.78 10.91
CA THR A 89 -11.82 5.30 10.76
C THR A 89 -12.07 4.76 9.36
N GLU A 90 -11.29 5.19 8.38
CA GLU A 90 -11.36 4.67 7.01
C GLU A 90 -9.95 4.61 6.42
N MET A 91 -9.71 3.60 5.63
CA MET A 91 -8.53 3.50 4.81
C MET A 91 -8.86 2.60 3.63
N ASP A 92 -8.79 3.17 2.44
CA ASP A 92 -8.92 2.42 1.20
C ASP A 92 -7.67 2.67 0.37
N GLY A 93 -7.15 1.62 -0.23
CA GLY A 93 -5.97 1.76 -1.06
C GLY A 93 -5.94 0.72 -2.14
N ARG A 94 -5.04 0.93 -3.10
CA ARG A 94 -4.80 -0.05 -4.15
C ARG A 94 -3.48 0.22 -4.84
N TYR A 95 -2.89 -0.87 -5.32
CA TYR A 95 -1.80 -0.82 -6.29
C TYR A 95 -2.35 -1.22 -7.64
N LEU A 96 -2.08 -0.41 -8.66
CA LEU A 96 -2.32 -0.77 -10.06
C LEU A 96 -0.96 -1.08 -10.68
N ILE A 97 -0.86 -2.23 -11.33
CA ILE A 97 0.40 -2.72 -11.88
C ILE A 97 0.21 -2.96 -13.37
N LYS A 98 0.91 -2.19 -14.19
CA LYS A 98 0.81 -2.28 -15.64
C LYS A 98 2.15 -2.73 -16.22
N ASP A 99 2.14 -3.86 -16.91
CA ASP A 99 3.29 -4.35 -17.67
C ASP A 99 3.39 -3.52 -18.96
N ASN A 100 4.50 -2.81 -19.14
CA ASN A 100 4.71 -1.96 -20.34
C ASN A 100 5.22 -2.73 -21.54
N GLY A 101 5.61 -4.01 -21.36
CA GLY A 101 6.05 -4.86 -22.46
C GLY A 101 7.51 -4.71 -22.87
N ASP A 102 8.28 -3.85 -22.17
CA ASP A 102 9.68 -3.55 -22.48
C ASP A 102 10.59 -3.72 -21.27
N ASP A 103 10.22 -4.66 -20.36
CA ASP A 103 10.89 -4.91 -19.11
C ASP A 103 10.79 -3.73 -18.12
N THR A 104 9.82 -2.83 -18.34
CA THR A 104 9.46 -1.81 -17.36
C THR A 104 8.02 -2.00 -16.91
N THR A 105 7.70 -1.46 -15.75
CA THR A 105 6.38 -1.60 -15.14
C THR A 105 5.92 -0.25 -14.61
N THR A 106 4.67 0.11 -14.89
CA THR A 106 4.06 1.31 -14.33
C THR A 106 3.25 0.90 -13.11
N VAL A 107 3.56 1.52 -11.96
CA VAL A 107 2.85 1.27 -10.69
C VAL A 107 2.16 2.56 -10.25
N THR A 108 0.87 2.46 -9.98
CA THR A 108 0.09 3.52 -9.38
C THR A 108 -0.35 3.08 -7.99
N TYR A 109 -0.03 3.88 -6.97
CA TYR A 109 -0.47 3.63 -5.61
C TYR A 109 -1.48 4.72 -5.22
N SER A 110 -2.67 4.29 -4.82
CA SER A 110 -3.75 5.18 -4.39
C SER A 110 -4.07 4.90 -2.93
N LEU A 111 -4.35 5.96 -2.16
CA LEU A 111 -4.61 5.84 -0.74
C LEU A 111 -5.57 6.93 -0.29
N GLY A 112 -6.64 6.53 0.41
CA GLY A 112 -7.57 7.45 1.05
C GLY A 112 -7.73 7.06 2.51
N THR A 113 -7.68 8.03 3.41
CA THR A 113 -7.79 7.78 4.85
C THR A 113 -8.75 8.77 5.51
N SER A 114 -9.28 8.37 6.66
CA SER A 114 -10.02 9.26 7.57
C SER A 114 -9.61 8.93 8.99
N LEU A 115 -9.58 9.94 9.84
CA LEU A 115 -9.18 9.81 11.23
C LEU A 115 -10.36 10.08 12.16
N ALA A 116 -10.35 9.45 13.35
CA ALA A 116 -11.37 9.69 14.38
C ALA A 116 -11.34 11.14 14.87
N MET A 117 -10.15 11.77 14.88
CA MET A 117 -10.02 13.17 15.24
C MET A 117 -10.25 14.06 14.02
N PRO A 118 -10.89 15.24 14.20
CA PRO A 118 -11.04 16.18 13.09
C PRO A 118 -9.67 16.65 12.61
N VAL A 119 -9.38 16.43 11.34
CA VAL A 119 -8.15 16.88 10.70
C VAL A 119 -8.53 17.58 9.41
N PRO A 120 -8.00 18.79 9.14
CA PRO A 120 -8.29 19.47 7.88
C PRO A 120 -7.92 18.60 6.68
N ASP A 121 -8.77 18.63 5.64
CA ASP A 121 -8.55 17.81 4.43
C ASP A 121 -7.17 18.05 3.82
N MET A 122 -6.71 19.29 3.84
CA MET A 122 -5.40 19.63 3.28
C MET A 122 -4.27 18.90 4.00
N MET A 123 -4.35 18.80 5.33
CA MET A 123 -3.34 18.08 6.12
C MET A 123 -3.41 16.57 5.88
N ARG A 124 -4.63 16.04 5.82
CA ARG A 124 -4.85 14.62 5.55
C ARG A 124 -4.27 14.22 4.19
N ARG A 125 -4.57 15.00 3.15
CA ARG A 125 -4.05 14.76 1.80
C ARG A 125 -2.53 14.86 1.75
N LYS A 126 -1.95 15.79 2.51
CA LYS A 126 -0.52 15.96 2.56
C LYS A 126 0.17 14.73 3.15
N VAL A 127 -0.39 14.17 4.22
CA VAL A 127 0.13 12.93 4.82
C VAL A 127 -0.02 11.76 3.87
N GLU A 128 -1.18 11.65 3.20
CA GLU A 128 -1.42 10.60 2.21
C GLU A 128 -0.40 10.67 1.07
N MET A 129 -0.22 11.85 0.49
CA MET A 129 0.71 12.03 -0.63
C MET A 129 2.15 11.76 -0.23
N SER A 130 2.56 12.23 0.96
CA SER A 130 3.89 11.97 1.47
C SER A 130 4.14 10.47 1.64
N THR A 131 3.16 9.75 2.19
CA THR A 131 3.23 8.29 2.36
C THR A 131 3.32 7.58 1.02
N ILE A 132 2.48 7.98 0.07
CA ILE A 132 2.44 7.38 -1.28
C ILE A 132 3.77 7.60 -1.99
N GLU A 133 4.25 8.84 -2.04
CA GLU A 133 5.49 9.18 -2.75
C GLU A 133 6.70 8.48 -2.14
N GLN A 134 6.77 8.41 -0.82
CA GLN A 134 7.84 7.72 -0.14
C GLN A 134 7.79 6.20 -0.41
N THR A 135 6.60 5.62 -0.39
CA THR A 135 6.43 4.19 -0.62
C THR A 135 6.84 3.80 -2.03
N ILE A 136 6.37 4.52 -3.06
CA ILE A 136 6.73 4.18 -4.44
C ILE A 136 8.20 4.44 -4.73
N ALA A 137 8.81 5.46 -4.11
CA ALA A 137 10.24 5.71 -4.24
C ALA A 137 11.06 4.56 -3.63
N GLN A 138 10.65 4.08 -2.47
CA GLN A 138 11.31 2.95 -1.81
C GLN A 138 11.11 1.64 -2.57
N LEU A 139 9.93 1.44 -3.15
CA LEU A 139 9.66 0.30 -4.01
C LEU A 139 10.56 0.32 -5.25
N LYS A 140 10.66 1.48 -5.89
CA LYS A 140 11.52 1.66 -7.06
C LYS A 140 12.97 1.37 -6.74
N GLN A 141 13.46 1.88 -5.62
CA GLN A 141 14.84 1.64 -5.16
C GLN A 141 15.07 0.16 -4.85
N LYS A 142 14.11 -0.51 -4.25
CA LYS A 142 14.18 -1.95 -3.95
C LYS A 142 14.39 -2.77 -5.21
N LEU A 143 13.73 -2.40 -6.30
CA LEU A 143 13.73 -3.15 -7.56
C LEU A 143 14.84 -2.72 -8.52
N GLU A 144 15.24 -1.48 -8.49
CA GLU A 144 16.30 -0.98 -9.38
C GLU A 144 17.69 -1.02 -8.76
N GLY A 145 17.76 -1.29 -7.50
CA GLY A 145 19.00 -1.31 -6.76
C GLY A 145 19.29 -0.01 -6.07
#